data_0910e38d9ed26e7a1492ae8a79606a31
#
_entry.id   0910e38d9ed26e7a1492ae8a79606a31
#
_cell.length_a   1.000
_cell.length_b   1.000
_cell.length_c   1.000
_cell.angle_alpha   90.00
_cell.angle_beta   90.00
_cell.angle_gamma   90.00
#
_symmetry.space_group_name_H-M   'P 1'
#
loop_
_entity.id
_entity.type
_entity.pdbx_description
1 polymer ?
#
loop_
_entity_poly.entity_id
_entity_poly.type
_entity_poly.pdbx_seq_one_letter_code
_entity_poly.pdbx_strand_id
1 'polypeptide(L)' 'MTNNDIIRRIRYIFDFSESKMINLFKEAGREVSRAEISDWLKKDTDPDYKNCSDTHLALFLNGLII' A
#
# COMPACT_ATOMS: atom_id res chain seq x y z
N MET A 1 13.99 2.50 6.97
CA MET A 1 12.54 2.30 6.78
C MET A 1 12.25 2.12 5.30
N THR A 2 11.54 1.06 4.93
CA THR A 2 11.19 0.78 3.54
C THR A 2 9.84 1.41 3.19
N ASN A 3 9.53 1.47 1.89
CA ASN A 3 8.21 1.92 1.44
C ASN A 3 7.10 1.05 2.03
N ASN A 4 7.36 -0.25 2.17
CA ASN A 4 6.41 -1.19 2.78
C ASN A 4 6.14 -0.82 4.23
N ASP A 5 7.17 -0.43 4.97
CA ASP A 5 7.00 0.00 6.37
C ASP A 5 6.13 1.25 6.46
N ILE A 6 6.33 2.19 5.54
CA ILE A 6 5.55 3.43 5.50
C ILE A 6 4.08 3.11 5.26
N ILE A 7 3.79 2.27 4.25
CA ILE A 7 2.40 1.89 3.93
C ILE A 7 1.75 1.17 5.11
N ARG A 8 2.48 0.24 5.76
CA ARG A 8 1.94 -0.48 6.91
C ARG A 8 1.62 0.45 8.07
N ARG A 9 2.49 1.41 8.33
CA ARG A 9 2.28 2.37 9.43
C ARG A 9 1.07 3.26 9.16
N ILE A 10 0.93 3.75 7.94
CA ILE A 10 -0.21 4.58 7.57
C ILE A 10 -1.51 3.78 7.68
N ARG A 11 -1.51 2.56 7.17
CA ARG A 11 -2.68 1.67 7.28
C ARG A 11 -3.08 1.47 8.75
N TYR A 12 -2.11 1.24 9.61
CA TYR A 12 -2.36 1.01 11.03
C TYR A 12 -2.92 2.27 11.71
N ILE A 13 -2.31 3.42 11.45
CA ILE A 13 -2.70 4.69 12.07
C ILE A 13 -4.15 5.05 11.72
N PHE A 14 -4.54 4.87 10.47
CA PHE A 14 -5.88 5.22 9.99
C PHE A 14 -6.85 4.05 10.00
N ASP A 15 -6.38 2.86 10.38
CA ASP A 15 -7.20 1.65 10.41
C ASP A 15 -7.88 1.36 9.07
N PHE A 16 -7.11 1.50 7.99
CA PHE A 16 -7.63 1.24 6.64
C PHE A 16 -7.81 -0.25 6.39
N SER A 17 -8.95 -0.61 5.78
CA SER A 17 -9.13 -1.95 5.23
C SER A 17 -8.36 -2.09 3.92
N GLU A 18 -8.15 -3.33 3.46
CA GLU A 18 -7.53 -3.54 2.14
C GLU A 18 -8.37 -2.94 1.02
N SER A 19 -9.69 -2.99 1.14
CA SER A 19 -10.60 -2.35 0.17
C SER A 19 -10.38 -0.85 0.11
N LYS A 20 -10.20 -0.20 1.26
CA LYS A 20 -9.91 1.22 1.32
C LYS A 20 -8.57 1.55 0.67
N MET A 21 -7.56 0.71 0.90
CA MET A 21 -6.25 0.91 0.28
C MET A 21 -6.32 0.78 -1.24
N ILE A 22 -7.07 -0.20 -1.75
CA ILE A 22 -7.30 -0.34 -3.20
C ILE A 22 -7.96 0.92 -3.75
N ASN A 23 -8.95 1.47 -3.04
CA ASN A 23 -9.60 2.71 -3.45
C ASN A 23 -8.65 3.90 -3.50
N LEU A 24 -7.72 4.00 -2.54
CA LEU A 24 -6.74 5.09 -2.54
C LEU A 24 -5.88 5.06 -3.80
N PHE A 25 -5.43 3.89 -4.23
CA PHE A 25 -4.70 3.76 -5.49
C PHE A 25 -5.57 4.09 -6.69
N LYS A 26 -6.82 3.64 -6.68
CA LYS A 26 -7.77 3.93 -7.76
C LYS A 26 -8.01 5.44 -7.90
N GLU A 27 -8.18 6.15 -6.79
CA GLU A 27 -8.36 7.61 -6.79
C GLU A 27 -7.13 8.31 -7.37
N ALA A 28 -5.95 7.74 -7.20
CA ALA A 28 -4.72 8.27 -7.78
C ALA A 28 -4.53 7.86 -9.25
N GLY A 29 -5.49 7.11 -9.82
CA GLY A 29 -5.46 6.72 -11.23
C GLY A 29 -4.78 5.40 -11.51
N ARG A 30 -4.57 4.55 -10.51
CA ARG A 30 -3.91 3.26 -10.69
C ARG A 30 -4.70 2.13 -10.06
N GLU A 31 -5.02 1.11 -10.83
CA GLU A 31 -5.63 -0.10 -10.29
C GLU A 31 -4.57 -1.03 -9.75
N VAL A 32 -4.76 -1.52 -8.53
CA VAL A 32 -3.93 -2.55 -7.91
C VAL A 32 -4.84 -3.67 -7.42
N SER A 33 -4.32 -4.88 -7.42
CA SER A 33 -5.07 -6.03 -6.93
C SER A 33 -4.96 -6.14 -5.40
N ARG A 34 -5.92 -6.83 -4.81
CA ARG A 34 -5.87 -7.16 -3.38
C ARG A 34 -4.61 -7.97 -3.05
N ALA A 35 -4.19 -8.86 -3.97
CA ALA A 35 -2.99 -9.67 -3.78
C ALA A 35 -1.74 -8.79 -3.70
N GLU A 36 -1.63 -7.77 -4.56
CA GLU A 36 -0.51 -6.84 -4.51
C GLU A 36 -0.45 -6.11 -3.17
N ILE A 37 -1.59 -5.58 -2.71
CA ILE A 37 -1.68 -4.91 -1.41
C ILE A 37 -1.28 -5.86 -0.29
N SER A 38 -1.82 -7.08 -0.30
CA SER A 38 -1.52 -8.08 0.72
C SER A 38 -0.02 -8.39 0.77
N ASP A 39 0.63 -8.53 -0.38
CA ASP A 39 2.06 -8.82 -0.46
C ASP A 39 2.91 -7.68 0.09
N TRP A 40 2.51 -6.43 -0.15
CA TRP A 40 3.21 -5.27 0.39
C TRP A 40 3.08 -5.13 1.90
N LEU A 41 1.99 -5.65 2.47
CA LEU A 41 1.73 -5.57 3.91
C LEU A 41 2.38 -6.68 4.71
N LYS A 42 2.95 -7.69 4.05
CA LYS A 42 3.64 -8.79 4.71
C LYS A 42 4.96 -8.32 5.30
N LYS A 43 5.46 -9.07 6.28
CA LYS A 43 6.78 -8.80 6.85
C LYS A 43 7.86 -9.19 5.83
N ASP A 44 9.00 -8.53 5.91
CA ASP A 44 10.13 -8.78 5.02
C ASP A 44 10.72 -10.19 5.14
N THR A 45 10.40 -10.89 6.23
CA THR A 45 10.79 -12.29 6.42
C THR A 45 9.84 -13.27 5.75
N ASP A 46 8.69 -12.81 5.26
CA ASP A 46 7.70 -13.67 4.61
C ASP A 46 8.16 -13.98 3.18
N PRO A 47 8.13 -15.26 2.74
CA PRO A 47 8.57 -15.60 1.38
C PRO A 47 7.73 -14.97 0.27
N ASP A 48 6.49 -14.56 0.57
CA ASP A 48 5.62 -13.91 -0.40
C ASP A 48 5.71 -12.38 -0.36
N TYR A 49 6.59 -11.84 0.48
CA TYR A 49 6.81 -10.40 0.57
C TYR A 49 7.24 -9.81 -0.78
N LYS A 50 6.63 -8.69 -1.15
CA LYS A 50 6.98 -7.94 -2.36
C LYS A 50 7.34 -6.52 -1.98
N ASN A 51 8.41 -6.02 -2.60
CA ASN A 51 8.83 -4.63 -2.39
C ASN A 51 7.83 -3.67 -3.03
N CYS A 52 7.38 -2.69 -2.27
CA CYS A 52 6.56 -1.61 -2.80
C CYS A 52 7.48 -0.59 -3.46
N SER A 53 7.26 -0.31 -4.75
CA SER A 53 8.09 0.65 -5.48
C SER A 53 7.82 2.09 -5.03
N ASP A 54 8.77 2.98 -5.32
CA ASP A 54 8.59 4.40 -5.05
C ASP A 54 7.37 4.97 -5.79
N THR A 55 7.13 4.48 -7.01
CA THR A 55 5.96 4.89 -7.78
C THR A 55 4.67 4.51 -7.08
N HIS A 56 4.58 3.31 -6.55
CA HIS A 56 3.39 2.85 -5.83
C HIS A 56 3.21 3.62 -4.52
N LEU A 57 4.28 3.91 -3.81
CA LEU A 57 4.19 4.72 -2.60
C LEU A 57 3.69 6.12 -2.92
N ALA A 58 4.22 6.74 -3.98
CA ALA A 58 3.78 8.07 -4.40
C ALA A 58 2.29 8.09 -4.75
N LEU A 59 1.82 7.07 -5.47
CA LEU A 59 0.41 6.94 -5.82
C LEU A 59 -0.47 6.79 -4.57
N PHE A 60 -0.03 6.00 -3.62
CA PHE A 60 -0.75 5.82 -2.36
C PHE A 60 -0.88 7.15 -1.61
N LEU A 61 0.21 7.90 -1.50
CA LEU A 61 0.21 9.19 -0.84
C LEU A 61 -0.68 10.19 -1.58
N ASN A 62 -0.67 10.19 -2.90
CA ASN A 62 -1.55 11.03 -3.71
C ASN A 62 -3.02 10.70 -3.46
N GLY A 63 -3.35 9.42 -3.34
CA GLY A 63 -4.70 8.99 -3.01
C GLY A 63 -5.19 9.51 -1.66
N LEU A 64 -4.28 9.64 -0.71
CA LEU A 64 -4.62 10.20 0.61
C LEU A 64 -4.96 11.70 0.53
N ILE A 65 -4.38 12.41 -0.42
CA ILE A 65 -4.58 13.85 -0.57
C ILE A 65 -5.88 14.16 -1.31
N ILE A 66 -6.25 13.32 -2.26
CA ILE A 66 -7.49 13.47 -3.01
C ILE A 66 -8.68 13.14 -2.13
#